data_e024d9390a12159f65e28b43371236d7
#
_entry.id   e024d9390a12159f65e28b43371236d7
#
_cell.length_a   1.000
_cell.length_b   1.000
_cell.length_c   1.000
_cell.angle_alpha   90.00
_cell.angle_beta   90.00
_cell.angle_gamma   90.00
#
_symmetry.space_group_name_H-M   'P 1'
#
loop_
_entity.id
_entity.type
_entity.pdbx_description
1 polymer ?
#
loop_
_entity_poly.entity_id
_entity_poly.type
_entity_poly.pdbx_seq_one_letter_code
_entity_poly.pdbx_strand_id
1 'polypeptide(L)'
;MPSPSPPRPGPPPPPASLSPQGDTWRLTHLGRLLGHAMRRFDARVLERMAHDVQVPLALSNLAARDQISAAHIHITRHLSLQGDRLTDLAERAGMAKQSMAALVDQCEAWGLVVREPDLRDARARRVRFTETGLAWLQAFRDAVARTEEEFRAEVGDAVAAVVVLGLEAYAGADGAKD
;
A
#
# COMPACT_ATOMS: atom_id res chain seq x y z
N MET A 1 -15.79 -52.75 49.19
CA MET A 1 -16.66 -52.19 48.13
C MET A 1 -15.96 -50.96 47.57
N PRO A 2 -15.43 -50.94 46.34
CA PRO A 2 -14.84 -49.73 45.74
C PRO A 2 -15.96 -48.82 45.27
N SER A 3 -15.83 -47.51 45.58
CA SER A 3 -16.75 -46.44 45.15
C SER A 3 -16.77 -46.25 43.60
N PRO A 4 -17.89 -45.99 43.00
CA PRO A 4 -17.96 -45.78 41.54
C PRO A 4 -17.27 -44.48 41.14
N SER A 5 -16.46 -44.54 40.09
CA SER A 5 -15.78 -43.39 39.48
C SER A 5 -16.80 -42.38 38.91
N PRO A 6 -16.55 -41.07 39.00
CA PRO A 6 -17.45 -40.07 38.43
C PRO A 6 -17.53 -40.19 36.89
N PRO A 7 -18.67 -39.86 36.30
CA PRO A 7 -18.82 -39.89 34.85
C PRO A 7 -17.92 -38.89 34.15
N ARG A 8 -17.30 -39.25 33.03
CA ARG A 8 -16.46 -38.38 32.20
C ARG A 8 -17.29 -37.22 31.68
N PRO A 9 -16.76 -35.97 31.69
CA PRO A 9 -17.46 -34.87 31.05
C PRO A 9 -17.64 -35.16 29.56
N GLY A 10 -18.85 -34.89 29.05
CA GLY A 10 -19.17 -35.03 27.64
C GLY A 10 -18.34 -34.09 26.75
N PRO A 11 -18.25 -34.35 25.45
CA PRO A 11 -17.54 -33.46 24.53
C PRO A 11 -18.16 -32.05 24.59
N PRO A 12 -17.34 -30.99 24.44
CA PRO A 12 -17.86 -29.64 24.40
C PRO A 12 -18.83 -29.46 23.24
N PRO A 13 -19.87 -28.62 23.38
CA PRO A 13 -20.81 -28.37 22.28
C PRO A 13 -20.04 -27.80 21.08
N PRO A 14 -20.45 -28.12 19.85
CA PRO A 14 -19.87 -27.58 18.64
C PRO A 14 -19.95 -26.03 18.70
N PRO A 15 -18.93 -25.31 18.16
CA PRO A 15 -19.00 -23.87 18.07
C PRO A 15 -20.29 -23.46 17.35
N ALA A 16 -20.97 -22.44 17.91
CA ALA A 16 -22.21 -21.92 17.35
C ALA A 16 -21.99 -21.67 15.84
N SER A 17 -22.71 -22.37 14.99
CA SER A 17 -22.67 -22.21 13.54
C SER A 17 -23.06 -20.76 13.24
N LEU A 18 -22.10 -19.98 12.72
CA LEU A 18 -22.37 -18.63 12.24
C LEU A 18 -23.43 -18.75 11.16
N SER A 19 -24.62 -18.22 11.41
CA SER A 19 -25.70 -18.20 10.41
C SER A 19 -25.21 -17.42 9.19
N PRO A 20 -25.52 -17.83 7.95
CA PRO A 20 -25.14 -17.09 6.74
C PRO A 20 -25.55 -15.61 6.78
N GLN A 21 -26.63 -15.26 7.48
CA GLN A 21 -27.08 -13.89 7.73
C GLN A 21 -26.21 -13.13 8.74
N GLY A 22 -25.51 -13.80 9.64
CA GLY A 22 -24.58 -13.18 10.61
C GLY A 22 -23.21 -12.82 10.03
N ASP A 23 -22.91 -13.22 8.79
CA ASP A 23 -21.60 -13.04 8.17
C ASP A 23 -21.52 -11.83 7.21
N THR A 24 -22.66 -11.17 6.95
CA THR A 24 -22.74 -10.02 6.01
C THR A 24 -21.82 -8.87 6.39
N TRP A 25 -21.59 -8.64 7.71
CA TRP A 25 -20.68 -7.58 8.18
C TRP A 25 -19.26 -7.75 7.65
N ARG A 26 -18.80 -8.99 7.45
CA ARG A 26 -17.46 -9.30 6.89
C ARG A 26 -17.32 -8.80 5.45
N LEU A 27 -18.43 -8.64 4.74
CA LEU A 27 -18.45 -8.20 3.35
C LEU A 27 -18.58 -6.66 3.23
N THR A 28 -19.14 -5.99 4.26
CA THR A 28 -19.57 -4.59 4.19
C THR A 28 -18.86 -3.66 5.16
N HIS A 29 -17.96 -4.17 6.03
CA HIS A 29 -17.27 -3.30 6.98
C HIS A 29 -16.28 -2.37 6.29
N LEU A 30 -16.08 -1.18 6.87
CA LEU A 30 -15.26 -0.09 6.33
C LEU A 30 -13.85 -0.54 5.89
N GLY A 31 -13.15 -1.31 6.75
CA GLY A 31 -11.78 -1.75 6.44
C GLY A 31 -11.70 -2.63 5.18
N ARG A 32 -12.74 -3.47 4.91
CA ARG A 32 -12.80 -4.24 3.67
C ARG A 32 -13.03 -3.33 2.46
N LEU A 33 -13.95 -2.37 2.56
CA LEU A 33 -14.25 -1.43 1.49
C LEU A 33 -13.02 -0.58 1.15
N LEU A 34 -12.34 -0.03 2.15
CA LEU A 34 -11.10 0.72 1.96
C LEU A 34 -10.01 -0.13 1.30
N GLY A 35 -9.79 -1.36 1.78
CA GLY A 35 -8.81 -2.26 1.17
C GLY A 35 -9.17 -2.65 -0.26
N HIS A 36 -10.45 -2.79 -0.60
CA HIS A 36 -10.89 -3.08 -1.97
C HIS A 36 -10.72 -1.85 -2.88
N ALA A 37 -11.14 -0.68 -2.40
CA ALA A 37 -10.99 0.58 -3.13
C ALA A 37 -9.51 0.88 -3.42
N MET A 38 -8.62 0.70 -2.44
CA MET A 38 -7.18 0.91 -2.61
C MET A 38 -6.59 -0.03 -3.66
N ARG A 39 -6.90 -1.33 -3.60
CA ARG A 39 -6.41 -2.28 -4.62
C ARG A 39 -6.89 -1.93 -6.03
N ARG A 40 -8.16 -1.51 -6.17
CA ARG A 40 -8.71 -1.08 -7.46
C ARG A 40 -8.00 0.18 -7.96
N PHE A 41 -7.82 1.16 -7.09
CA PHE A 41 -7.12 2.40 -7.41
C PHE A 41 -5.68 2.13 -7.86
N ASP A 42 -4.92 1.33 -7.11
CA ASP A 42 -3.54 0.96 -7.45
C ASP A 42 -3.43 0.21 -8.77
N ALA A 43 -4.36 -0.71 -9.03
CA ALA A 43 -4.42 -1.44 -10.31
C ALA A 43 -4.65 -0.48 -11.50
N ARG A 44 -5.54 0.52 -11.35
CA ARG A 44 -5.78 1.53 -12.38
C ARG A 44 -4.57 2.44 -12.62
N VAL A 45 -3.89 2.84 -11.55
CA VAL A 45 -2.66 3.64 -11.66
C VAL A 45 -1.59 2.85 -12.42
N LEU A 46 -1.34 1.59 -12.07
CA LEU A 46 -0.36 0.74 -12.75
C LEU A 46 -0.72 0.48 -14.22
N GLU A 47 -1.99 0.23 -14.53
CA GLU A 47 -2.48 0.05 -15.90
C GLU A 47 -2.18 1.30 -16.74
N ARG A 48 -2.43 2.50 -16.21
CA ARG A 48 -2.12 3.76 -16.90
C ARG A 48 -0.62 3.94 -17.14
N MET A 49 0.19 3.64 -16.13
CA MET A 49 1.65 3.72 -16.22
C MET A 49 2.23 2.72 -17.23
N ALA A 50 1.64 1.53 -17.35
CA ALA A 50 2.06 0.52 -18.32
C ALA A 50 1.90 1.00 -19.78
N HIS A 51 0.99 1.93 -20.03
CA HIS A 51 0.68 2.47 -21.35
C HIS A 51 1.18 3.91 -21.55
N ASP A 52 1.86 4.50 -20.57
CA ASP A 52 2.35 5.87 -20.65
C ASP A 52 3.67 5.92 -21.44
N VAL A 53 3.70 6.73 -22.50
CA VAL A 53 4.88 6.91 -23.37
C VAL A 53 6.05 7.62 -22.67
N GLN A 54 5.81 8.30 -21.56
CA GLN A 54 6.85 8.96 -20.77
C GLN A 54 7.54 8.00 -19.80
N VAL A 55 6.94 6.86 -19.53
CA VAL A 55 7.55 5.81 -18.71
C VAL A 55 8.62 5.11 -19.57
N PRO A 56 9.88 5.02 -19.09
CA PRO A 56 10.91 4.27 -19.79
C PRO A 56 10.42 2.86 -20.16
N LEU A 57 10.65 2.43 -21.40
CA LEU A 57 10.11 1.17 -21.95
C LEU A 57 10.40 -0.06 -21.06
N ALA A 58 11.57 -0.08 -20.43
CA ALA A 58 11.92 -1.15 -19.49
C ALA A 58 10.96 -1.21 -18.30
N LEU A 59 10.55 -0.06 -17.78
CA LEU A 59 9.66 0.05 -16.61
C LEU A 59 8.19 -0.17 -16.98
N SER A 60 7.75 0.32 -18.14
CA SER A 60 6.40 0.03 -18.65
C SER A 60 6.22 -1.46 -18.92
N ASN A 61 7.25 -2.14 -19.43
CA ASN A 61 7.24 -3.60 -19.59
C ASN A 61 7.17 -4.34 -18.25
N LEU A 62 7.84 -3.85 -17.20
CA LEU A 62 7.73 -4.43 -15.86
C LEU A 62 6.33 -4.25 -15.26
N ALA A 63 5.72 -3.09 -15.45
CA ALA A 63 4.34 -2.81 -15.05
C ALA A 63 3.34 -3.70 -15.81
N ALA A 64 3.49 -3.82 -17.12
CA ALA A 64 2.64 -4.66 -17.98
C ALA A 64 2.74 -6.17 -17.68
N ARG A 65 3.85 -6.62 -17.08
CA ARG A 65 4.06 -8.04 -16.70
C ARG A 65 3.76 -8.32 -15.23
N ASP A 66 3.05 -7.42 -14.54
CA ASP A 66 2.74 -7.52 -13.10
C ASP A 66 3.99 -7.68 -12.19
N GLN A 67 5.17 -7.31 -12.68
CA GLN A 67 6.40 -7.35 -11.88
C GLN A 67 6.46 -6.17 -10.92
N ILE A 68 5.92 -5.02 -11.30
CA ILE A 68 5.69 -3.91 -10.39
C ILE A 68 4.33 -4.10 -9.73
N SER A 69 4.33 -4.48 -8.48
CA SER A 69 3.12 -4.66 -7.68
C SER A 69 2.75 -3.39 -6.92
N ALA A 70 1.54 -3.37 -6.34
CA ALA A 70 1.10 -2.33 -5.42
C ALA A 70 2.09 -2.10 -4.25
N ALA A 71 2.86 -3.12 -3.84
CA ALA A 71 3.89 -2.98 -2.82
C ALA A 71 5.03 -2.02 -3.24
N HIS A 72 5.42 -2.00 -4.51
CA HIS A 72 6.44 -1.07 -5.02
C HIS A 72 5.94 0.38 -5.09
N ILE A 73 4.63 0.57 -5.20
CA ILE A 73 4.00 1.90 -5.13
C ILE A 73 4.27 2.57 -3.78
N HIS A 74 4.45 1.82 -2.70
CA HIS A 74 4.79 2.39 -1.40
C HIS A 74 6.08 3.21 -1.44
N ILE A 75 7.09 2.79 -2.21
CA ILE A 75 8.32 3.59 -2.39
C ILE A 75 7.97 4.89 -3.11
N THR A 76 7.20 4.83 -4.19
CA THR A 76 6.80 6.01 -4.96
C THR A 76 6.00 7.01 -4.12
N ARG A 77 5.12 6.53 -3.23
CA ARG A 77 4.28 7.38 -2.36
C ARG A 77 5.03 7.99 -1.18
N HIS A 78 6.00 7.28 -0.63
CA HIS A 78 6.55 7.62 0.68
C HIS A 78 8.01 8.08 0.64
N LEU A 79 8.76 7.78 -0.41
CA LEU A 79 10.15 8.25 -0.53
C LEU A 79 10.17 9.75 -0.83
N SER A 80 10.83 10.53 0.02
CA SER A 80 10.97 11.97 -0.19
C SER A 80 11.92 12.27 -1.37
N LEU A 81 11.76 13.44 -2.00
CA LEU A 81 12.65 13.89 -3.07
C LEU A 81 14.08 14.11 -2.58
N GLN A 82 14.25 14.39 -1.28
CA GLN A 82 15.56 14.56 -0.63
C GLN A 82 16.21 13.22 -0.28
N GLY A 83 15.47 12.12 -0.47
CA GLY A 83 15.83 10.78 -0.04
C GLY A 83 15.62 10.58 1.45
N ASP A 84 15.50 9.33 1.86
CA ASP A 84 15.22 8.91 3.23
C ASP A 84 16.13 7.76 3.66
N ARG A 85 16.35 7.62 4.96
CA ARG A 85 16.88 6.37 5.50
C ARG A 85 15.85 5.26 5.34
N LEU A 86 16.31 4.03 5.17
CA LEU A 86 15.42 2.87 5.01
C LEU A 86 14.43 2.72 6.17
N THR A 87 14.86 3.04 7.39
CA THR A 87 14.02 3.00 8.60
C THR A 87 12.88 3.98 8.52
N ASP A 88 13.17 5.22 8.16
CA ASP A 88 12.20 6.32 8.10
C ASP A 88 11.17 6.06 6.98
N LEU A 89 11.64 5.53 5.84
CA LEU A 89 10.79 5.13 4.73
C LEU A 89 9.85 3.97 5.12
N ALA A 90 10.36 2.96 5.83
CA ALA A 90 9.57 1.82 6.30
C ALA A 90 8.51 2.25 7.31
N GLU A 91 8.86 3.12 8.26
CA GLU A 91 7.95 3.67 9.26
C GLU A 91 6.83 4.47 8.61
N ARG A 92 7.16 5.40 7.70
CA ARG A 92 6.18 6.21 6.98
C ARG A 92 5.23 5.38 6.11
N ALA A 93 5.74 4.28 5.55
CA ALA A 93 4.94 3.34 4.76
C ALA A 93 4.15 2.34 5.62
N GLY A 94 4.28 2.36 6.95
CA GLY A 94 3.66 1.39 7.84
C GLY A 94 4.14 -0.05 7.60
N MET A 95 5.38 -0.24 7.15
CA MET A 95 5.93 -1.53 6.75
C MET A 95 7.08 -1.97 7.67
N ALA A 96 7.26 -3.29 7.80
CA ALA A 96 8.46 -3.83 8.43
C ALA A 96 9.71 -3.44 7.62
N LYS A 97 10.79 -3.04 8.32
CA LYS A 97 12.08 -2.65 7.71
C LYS A 97 12.62 -3.70 6.72
N GLN A 98 12.49 -4.99 7.05
CA GLN A 98 12.96 -6.07 6.19
C GLN A 98 12.16 -6.16 4.88
N SER A 99 10.83 -5.97 4.93
CA SER A 99 9.97 -5.93 3.75
C SER A 99 10.29 -4.73 2.86
N MET A 100 10.48 -3.55 3.48
CA MET A 100 10.88 -2.35 2.76
C MET A 100 12.28 -2.51 2.12
N ALA A 101 13.22 -3.17 2.80
CA ALA A 101 14.54 -3.45 2.24
C ALA A 101 14.46 -4.26 0.95
N ALA A 102 13.65 -5.33 0.93
CA ALA A 102 13.45 -6.16 -0.26
C ALA A 102 12.84 -5.39 -1.42
N LEU A 103 11.87 -4.49 -1.16
CA LEU A 103 11.30 -3.62 -2.20
C LEU A 103 12.32 -2.62 -2.74
N VAL A 104 13.13 -2.02 -1.86
CA VAL A 104 14.20 -1.10 -2.27
C VAL A 104 15.27 -1.83 -3.09
N ASP A 105 15.64 -3.07 -2.74
CA ASP A 105 16.57 -3.88 -3.52
C ASP A 105 16.07 -4.10 -4.95
N GLN A 106 14.78 -4.40 -5.12
CA GLN A 106 14.18 -4.56 -6.44
C GLN A 106 14.13 -3.24 -7.21
N CYS A 107 13.71 -2.13 -6.57
CA CYS A 107 13.68 -0.82 -7.21
C CYS A 107 15.09 -0.33 -7.60
N GLU A 108 16.11 -0.65 -6.80
CA GLU A 108 17.51 -0.37 -7.14
C GLU A 108 17.98 -1.20 -8.35
N ALA A 109 17.62 -2.49 -8.41
CA ALA A 109 17.90 -3.35 -9.57
C ALA A 109 17.23 -2.85 -10.86
N TRP A 110 16.08 -2.19 -10.75
CA TRP A 110 15.40 -1.56 -11.90
C TRP A 110 15.91 -0.15 -12.21
N GLY A 111 16.84 0.37 -11.42
CA GLY A 111 17.39 1.70 -11.60
C GLY A 111 16.46 2.85 -11.20
N LEU A 112 15.40 2.58 -10.45
CA LEU A 112 14.46 3.60 -9.95
C LEU A 112 15.02 4.39 -8.76
N VAL A 113 15.78 3.71 -7.91
CA VAL A 113 16.39 4.29 -6.74
C VAL A 113 17.86 3.90 -6.64
N VAL A 114 18.60 4.61 -5.81
CA VAL A 114 19.99 4.34 -5.49
C VAL A 114 20.22 4.52 -4.00
N ARG A 115 21.14 3.75 -3.42
CA ARG A 115 21.60 3.92 -2.04
C ARG A 115 22.90 4.71 -2.01
N GLU A 116 22.85 5.91 -1.45
CA GLU A 116 24.02 6.79 -1.28
C GLU A 116 24.41 6.91 0.21
N PRO A 117 25.67 7.23 0.53
CA PRO A 117 26.04 7.59 1.89
C PRO A 117 25.23 8.78 2.40
N ASP A 118 24.81 8.74 3.66
CA ASP A 118 24.16 9.90 4.30
C ASP A 118 25.22 10.98 4.56
N LEU A 119 24.98 12.20 4.10
CA LEU A 119 25.91 13.34 4.26
C LEU A 119 26.14 13.70 5.74
N ARG A 120 25.23 13.35 6.64
CA ARG A 120 25.30 13.64 8.08
C ARG A 120 25.89 12.48 8.89
N ASP A 121 25.87 11.25 8.34
CA ASP A 121 26.33 10.06 9.02
C ASP A 121 26.86 9.06 7.97
N ALA A 122 28.18 9.04 7.80
CA ALA A 122 28.84 8.17 6.81
C ALA A 122 28.60 6.66 7.02
N ARG A 123 28.09 6.24 8.19
CA ARG A 123 27.72 4.85 8.49
C ARG A 123 26.30 4.51 8.01
N ALA A 124 25.47 5.52 7.74
CA ALA A 124 24.10 5.36 7.27
C ALA A 124 24.04 5.51 5.74
N ARG A 125 23.04 4.88 5.15
CA ARG A 125 22.71 5.05 3.73
C ARG A 125 21.32 5.64 3.59
N ARG A 126 21.17 6.49 2.57
CA ARG A 126 19.90 7.06 2.14
C ARG A 126 19.49 6.46 0.81
N VAL A 127 18.21 6.19 0.68
CA VAL A 127 17.57 5.80 -0.57
C VAL A 127 17.11 7.08 -1.27
N ARG A 128 17.46 7.25 -2.55
CA ARG A 128 17.06 8.41 -3.37
C ARG A 128 16.54 7.95 -4.73
N PHE A 129 15.66 8.72 -5.33
CA PHE A 129 15.30 8.53 -6.73
C PHE A 129 16.50 8.84 -7.64
N THR A 130 16.66 8.01 -8.68
CA THR A 130 17.50 8.30 -9.83
C THR A 130 16.75 9.25 -10.79
N GLU A 131 17.40 9.68 -11.89
CA GLU A 131 16.70 10.39 -12.98
C GLU A 131 15.55 9.55 -13.55
N THR A 132 15.77 8.24 -13.76
CA THR A 132 14.73 7.29 -14.19
C THR A 132 13.61 7.19 -13.16
N GLY A 133 13.96 7.18 -11.87
CA GLY A 133 13.00 7.18 -10.76
C GLY A 133 12.18 8.47 -10.69
N LEU A 134 12.77 9.62 -10.99
CA LEU A 134 12.04 10.89 -11.06
C LEU A 134 11.08 10.95 -12.25
N ALA A 135 11.48 10.43 -13.41
CA ALA A 135 10.58 10.28 -14.56
C ALA A 135 9.40 9.33 -14.24
N TRP A 136 9.68 8.21 -13.57
CA TRP A 136 8.65 7.31 -13.05
C TRP A 136 7.71 8.01 -12.07
N LEU A 137 8.24 8.78 -11.12
CA LEU A 137 7.43 9.53 -10.15
C LEU A 137 6.51 10.55 -10.83
N GLN A 138 6.99 11.21 -11.89
CA GLN A 138 6.17 12.12 -12.68
C GLN A 138 5.00 11.37 -13.35
N ALA A 139 5.28 10.28 -14.04
CA ALA A 139 4.25 9.45 -14.66
C ALA A 139 3.25 8.89 -13.63
N PHE A 140 3.74 8.50 -12.45
CA PHE A 140 2.89 8.07 -11.34
C PHE A 140 1.93 9.19 -10.91
N ARG A 141 2.41 10.42 -10.74
CA ARG A 141 1.58 11.57 -10.39
C ARG A 141 0.47 11.80 -11.41
N ASP A 142 0.81 11.73 -12.70
CA ASP A 142 -0.15 11.95 -13.77
C ASP A 142 -1.16 10.80 -13.87
N ALA A 143 -0.73 9.56 -13.63
CA ALA A 143 -1.62 8.39 -13.55
C ALA A 143 -2.57 8.48 -12.34
N VAL A 144 -2.09 8.94 -11.19
CA VAL A 144 -2.93 9.19 -10.00
C VAL A 144 -4.01 10.23 -10.32
N ALA A 145 -3.63 11.39 -10.87
CA ALA A 145 -4.58 12.45 -11.20
C ALA A 145 -5.70 11.97 -12.12
N ARG A 146 -5.36 11.22 -13.18
CA ARG A 146 -6.35 10.63 -14.10
C ARG A 146 -7.23 9.56 -13.42
N THR A 147 -6.69 8.80 -12.47
CA THR A 147 -7.46 7.79 -11.73
C THR A 147 -8.43 8.47 -10.75
N GLU A 148 -8.03 9.59 -10.16
CA GLU A 148 -8.93 10.42 -9.33
C GLU A 148 -10.06 11.05 -10.16
N GLU A 149 -9.78 11.49 -11.39
CA GLU A 149 -10.82 11.97 -12.31
C GLU A 149 -11.82 10.86 -12.66
N GLU A 150 -11.35 9.65 -12.94
CA GLU A 150 -12.20 8.48 -13.17
C GLU A 150 -13.06 8.17 -11.93
N PHE A 151 -12.47 8.20 -10.74
CA PHE A 151 -13.23 8.02 -9.50
C PHE A 151 -14.33 9.07 -9.33
N ARG A 152 -14.01 10.36 -9.57
CA ARG A 152 -15.03 11.45 -9.52
C ARG A 152 -16.14 11.23 -10.54
N ALA A 153 -15.80 10.81 -11.74
CA ALA A 153 -16.79 10.52 -12.77
C ALA A 153 -17.73 9.35 -12.41
N GLU A 154 -17.21 8.34 -11.72
CA GLU A 154 -18.01 7.17 -11.29
C GLU A 154 -18.95 7.47 -10.13
N VAL A 155 -18.48 8.18 -9.10
CA VAL A 155 -19.23 8.39 -7.86
C VAL A 155 -19.91 9.75 -7.78
N GLY A 156 -19.53 10.69 -8.64
CA GLY A 156 -19.96 12.09 -8.63
C GLY A 156 -19.09 12.97 -7.72
N ASP A 157 -18.93 14.25 -8.10
CA ASP A 157 -18.01 15.20 -7.43
C ASP A 157 -18.31 15.37 -5.93
N ALA A 158 -19.59 15.46 -5.58
CA ALA A 158 -20.00 15.66 -4.19
C ALA A 158 -19.61 14.47 -3.30
N VAL A 159 -19.83 13.25 -3.77
CA VAL A 159 -19.46 12.02 -3.03
C VAL A 159 -17.94 11.91 -2.96
N ALA A 160 -17.22 12.15 -4.05
CA ALA A 160 -15.77 12.12 -4.07
C ALA A 160 -15.17 13.11 -3.06
N ALA A 161 -15.67 14.35 -3.00
CA ALA A 161 -15.22 15.35 -2.04
C ALA A 161 -15.44 14.90 -0.59
N VAL A 162 -16.60 14.35 -0.26
CA VAL A 162 -16.90 13.83 1.08
C VAL A 162 -15.98 12.66 1.46
N VAL A 163 -15.70 11.75 0.52
CA VAL A 163 -14.78 10.64 0.75
C VAL A 163 -13.37 11.15 1.06
N VAL A 164 -12.84 12.09 0.26
CA VAL A 164 -11.51 12.67 0.49
C VAL A 164 -11.44 13.36 1.85
N LEU A 165 -12.38 14.24 2.16
CA LEU A 165 -12.44 14.93 3.45
C LEU A 165 -12.54 13.97 4.64
N GLY A 166 -13.34 12.90 4.50
CA GLY A 166 -13.47 11.88 5.54
C GLY A 166 -12.17 11.10 5.76
N LEU A 167 -11.45 10.78 4.69
CA LEU A 167 -10.17 10.09 4.78
C LEU A 167 -9.06 11.00 5.33
N GLU A 168 -9.03 12.27 4.95
CA GLU A 168 -8.10 13.27 5.50
C GLU A 168 -8.34 13.47 7.00
N ALA A 169 -9.59 13.63 7.43
CA ALA A 169 -9.94 13.78 8.84
C ALA A 169 -9.54 12.53 9.66
N TYR A 170 -9.74 11.33 9.10
CA TYR A 170 -9.39 10.08 9.77
C TYR A 170 -7.87 9.87 9.82
N ALA A 171 -7.16 10.13 8.73
CA ALA A 171 -5.71 9.98 8.65
C ALA A 171 -4.96 11.09 9.41
N GLY A 172 -5.48 12.33 9.39
CA GLY A 172 -4.88 13.49 10.05
C GLY A 172 -4.97 13.46 11.60
N ALA A 173 -5.84 12.62 12.16
CA ALA A 173 -5.92 12.43 13.60
C ALA A 173 -4.62 11.83 14.21
N ASP A 174 -3.82 11.11 13.41
CA ASP A 174 -2.54 10.56 13.83
C ASP A 174 -1.33 11.46 13.49
N GLY A 175 -1.47 12.38 12.52
CA GLY A 175 -0.41 13.30 12.06
C GLY A 175 -0.18 14.53 12.94
N ALA A 176 -0.99 14.76 13.98
CA ALA A 176 -0.86 15.92 14.89
C ALA A 176 0.08 15.65 16.09
N LYS A 177 0.92 14.63 16.00
CA LYS A 177 1.88 14.24 17.05
C LYS A 177 3.36 14.43 16.68
N ASP A 178 3.65 15.20 15.65
CA ASP A 178 5.03 15.63 15.29
C ASP A 178 5.30 17.06 15.73
#